data_cb59507a50f503865fb0e709a86d942c
#
_entry.id   cb59507a50f503865fb0e709a86d942c
#
_cell.length_a   1.000
_cell.length_b   1.000
_cell.length_c   1.000
_cell.angle_alpha   90.00
_cell.angle_beta   90.00
_cell.angle_gamma   90.00
#
_symmetry.space_group_name_H-M   'P 1'
#
loop_
_entity.id
_entity.type
_entity.pdbx_description
1 polymer ?
#
loop_
_entity_poly.entity_id
_entity_poly.type
_entity_poly.pdbx_seq_one_letter_code
_entity_poly.pdbx_strand_id
1 'polypeptide(L)'
;MDLRLLVLIAFVPTLVGLTNLANAGSSGARQDFLDLCAECHNADAKGNGPLTKNLTKVPPDLTRIRQRAHGVFDEKAVYDWILGLKMTKAHGSREMPIWGDWLMDEAIEEGTSLEEAKAAEQEIEERVMAIVGYLETLQTGK
;
A
#
# COMPACT_ATOMS: atom_id res chain seq x y z
N MET A 1 52.70 51.35 -7.88
CA MET A 1 52.92 49.97 -8.38
C MET A 1 51.96 49.09 -7.66
N ASP A 2 50.69 49.02 -8.23
CA ASP A 2 49.55 48.38 -7.57
C ASP A 2 49.44 46.93 -8.04
N LEU A 3 49.65 46.01 -7.13
CA LEU A 3 49.51 44.58 -7.36
C LEU A 3 48.06 44.18 -7.02
N ARG A 4 47.18 44.15 -8.01
CA ARG A 4 45.80 43.64 -7.85
C ARG A 4 45.80 42.11 -7.80
N LEU A 5 45.54 41.58 -6.61
CA LEU A 5 45.38 40.16 -6.37
C LEU A 5 43.95 39.76 -6.86
N LEU A 6 43.88 39.05 -8.01
CA LEU A 6 42.65 38.45 -8.52
C LEU A 6 42.39 37.14 -7.75
N VAL A 7 41.39 37.15 -6.88
CA VAL A 7 40.91 35.96 -6.21
C VAL A 7 39.89 35.28 -7.15
N LEU A 8 40.29 34.19 -7.75
CA LEU A 8 39.39 33.31 -8.52
C LEU A 8 38.61 32.42 -7.54
N ILE A 9 37.34 32.76 -7.32
CA ILE A 9 36.40 31.92 -6.58
C ILE A 9 35.94 30.78 -7.53
N ALA A 10 36.48 29.60 -7.30
CA ALA A 10 36.02 28.38 -7.99
C ALA A 10 34.61 27.99 -7.47
N PHE A 11 33.61 28.16 -8.30
CA PHE A 11 32.24 27.72 -8.03
C PHE A 11 32.18 26.20 -8.24
N VAL A 12 32.19 25.41 -7.17
CA VAL A 12 31.95 23.96 -7.23
C VAL A 12 30.44 23.72 -7.18
N PRO A 13 29.82 23.20 -8.25
CA PRO A 13 28.42 22.84 -8.19
C PRO A 13 28.28 21.61 -7.29
N THR A 14 27.70 21.76 -6.11
CA THR A 14 27.25 20.65 -5.28
C THR A 14 26.08 19.95 -5.98
N LEU A 15 26.36 18.81 -6.58
CA LEU A 15 25.35 17.89 -7.12
C LEU A 15 24.60 17.29 -5.92
N VAL A 16 23.53 17.93 -5.47
CA VAL A 16 22.61 17.37 -4.47
C VAL A 16 21.88 16.22 -5.12
N GLY A 17 22.21 15.02 -4.68
CA GLY A 17 21.66 13.76 -5.20
C GLY A 17 20.14 13.68 -4.97
N LEU A 18 19.39 13.63 -6.05
CA LEU A 18 17.95 13.33 -6.14
C LEU A 18 17.70 11.80 -6.10
N THR A 19 18.14 11.13 -5.04
CA THR A 19 18.01 9.67 -4.96
C THR A 19 17.43 9.24 -3.62
N ASN A 20 16.16 9.48 -3.33
CA ASN A 20 15.50 8.78 -2.20
C ASN A 20 13.95 8.82 -2.18
N LEU A 21 13.27 9.35 -3.18
CA LEU A 21 11.78 9.39 -3.16
C LEU A 21 11.13 8.04 -3.49
N ALA A 22 11.76 7.21 -4.30
CA ALA A 22 11.20 5.91 -4.69
C ALA A 22 11.25 4.85 -3.57
N ASN A 23 12.13 4.98 -2.59
CA ASN A 23 12.32 3.98 -1.53
C ASN A 23 11.40 4.22 -0.32
N ALA A 24 10.92 5.43 -0.12
CA ALA A 24 10.02 5.76 0.98
C ALA A 24 8.61 5.17 0.79
N GLY A 25 8.09 5.17 -0.45
CA GLY A 25 6.79 4.60 -0.78
C GLY A 25 6.71 3.08 -0.60
N SER A 26 7.76 2.36 -0.98
CA SER A 26 7.80 0.89 -0.86
C SER A 26 7.96 0.41 0.59
N SER A 27 8.65 1.17 1.45
CA SER A 27 8.80 0.85 2.87
C SER A 27 7.48 1.07 3.64
N GLY A 28 6.74 2.14 3.32
CA GLY A 28 5.43 2.42 3.88
C GLY A 28 4.39 1.36 3.50
N ALA A 29 4.28 1.05 2.22
CA ALA A 29 3.36 0.04 1.71
C ALA A 29 3.58 -1.35 2.32
N ARG A 30 4.84 -1.76 2.50
CA ARG A 30 5.19 -3.00 3.18
C ARG A 30 4.76 -2.95 4.66
N GLN A 31 4.98 -1.82 5.33
CA GLN A 31 4.60 -1.69 6.74
C GLN A 31 3.08 -1.74 6.89
N ASP A 32 2.34 -1.02 6.05
CA ASP A 32 0.87 -1.07 6.03
C ASP A 32 0.35 -2.50 5.80
N PHE A 33 0.98 -3.24 4.88
CA PHE A 33 0.64 -4.64 4.69
C PHE A 33 0.89 -5.48 5.95
N LEU A 34 1.99 -5.25 6.65
CA LEU A 34 2.30 -5.98 7.89
C LEU A 34 1.30 -5.66 9.00
N ASP A 35 0.91 -4.41 9.14
CA ASP A 35 0.04 -3.94 10.20
C ASP A 35 -1.43 -4.32 9.96
N LEU A 36 -1.90 -4.25 8.72
CA LEU A 36 -3.32 -4.45 8.39
C LEU A 36 -3.64 -5.87 7.89
N CYS A 37 -2.71 -6.53 7.22
CA CYS A 37 -2.99 -7.75 6.45
C CYS A 37 -2.31 -9.00 7.01
N ALA A 38 -1.12 -8.86 7.64
CA ALA A 38 -0.29 -10.02 7.98
C ALA A 38 -0.88 -10.92 9.08
N GLU A 39 -1.76 -10.41 9.93
CA GLU A 39 -2.45 -11.24 10.94
C GLU A 39 -3.20 -12.42 10.31
N CYS A 40 -3.75 -12.23 9.10
CA CYS A 40 -4.42 -13.27 8.34
C CYS A 40 -3.55 -13.82 7.21
N HIS A 41 -2.89 -12.92 6.44
CA HIS A 41 -2.15 -13.31 5.25
C HIS A 41 -0.69 -13.68 5.50
N ASN A 42 -0.18 -13.50 6.73
CA ASN A 42 1.22 -13.62 7.13
C ASN A 42 2.14 -12.61 6.42
N ALA A 43 3.33 -12.39 6.98
CA ALA A 43 4.33 -11.46 6.43
C ALA A 43 4.86 -11.87 5.04
N ASP A 44 4.75 -13.16 4.69
CA ASP A 44 5.08 -13.71 3.38
C ASP A 44 3.90 -13.75 2.40
N ALA A 45 2.75 -13.20 2.80
CA ALA A 45 1.52 -13.09 2.02
C ALA A 45 0.89 -14.43 1.56
N LYS A 46 1.22 -15.56 2.22
CA LYS A 46 0.76 -16.90 1.82
C LYS A 46 -0.55 -17.38 2.45
N GLY A 47 -1.19 -16.52 3.25
CA GLY A 47 -2.49 -16.86 3.84
C GLY A 47 -2.42 -17.79 5.06
N ASN A 48 -1.27 -17.90 5.68
CA ASN A 48 -1.02 -18.74 6.87
C ASN A 48 -0.69 -17.89 8.12
N GLY A 49 -1.28 -16.70 8.23
CA GLY A 49 -1.08 -15.81 9.37
C GLY A 49 -1.61 -16.38 10.69
N PRO A 50 -1.19 -15.82 11.84
CA PRO A 50 -1.52 -16.33 13.16
C PRO A 50 -3.03 -16.40 13.44
N LEU A 51 -3.83 -15.54 12.82
CA LEU A 51 -5.28 -15.49 13.02
C LEU A 51 -6.04 -16.56 12.23
N THR A 52 -5.40 -17.23 11.24
CA THR A 52 -6.06 -18.20 10.35
C THR A 52 -6.71 -19.38 11.08
N LYS A 53 -6.15 -19.78 12.23
CA LYS A 53 -6.72 -20.84 13.08
C LYS A 53 -8.14 -20.53 13.61
N ASN A 54 -8.53 -19.27 13.60
CA ASN A 54 -9.83 -18.80 14.07
C ASN A 54 -10.81 -18.52 12.93
N LEU A 55 -10.37 -18.67 11.67
CA LEU A 55 -11.18 -18.40 10.48
C LEU A 55 -11.83 -19.69 9.97
N THR A 56 -13.03 -19.59 9.43
CA THR A 56 -13.71 -20.71 8.77
C THR A 56 -13.15 -21.01 7.39
N LYS A 57 -12.51 -20.01 6.78
CA LYS A 57 -11.86 -20.13 5.46
C LYS A 57 -10.40 -19.67 5.56
N VAL A 58 -9.51 -20.47 5.00
CA VAL A 58 -8.11 -20.09 4.88
C VAL A 58 -7.98 -18.91 3.90
N PRO A 59 -7.32 -17.82 4.29
CA PRO A 59 -7.04 -16.72 3.40
C PRO A 59 -6.23 -17.19 2.18
N PRO A 60 -6.48 -16.65 0.99
CA PRO A 60 -5.74 -17.07 -0.20
C PRO A 60 -4.26 -16.64 -0.12
N ASP A 61 -3.41 -17.42 -0.78
CA ASP A 61 -2.02 -17.06 -1.05
C ASP A 61 -1.98 -15.87 -2.01
N LEU A 62 -1.62 -14.67 -1.49
CA LEU A 62 -1.61 -13.44 -2.27
C LEU A 62 -0.43 -13.35 -3.25
N THR A 63 0.61 -14.19 -3.08
CA THR A 63 1.74 -14.24 -4.02
C THR A 63 1.37 -14.90 -5.35
N ARG A 64 0.17 -15.49 -5.44
CA ARG A 64 -0.32 -16.25 -6.61
C ARG A 64 -1.56 -15.62 -7.25
N ILE A 65 -1.82 -14.33 -7.04
CA ILE A 65 -2.94 -13.63 -7.66
C ILE A 65 -2.81 -13.69 -9.19
N ARG A 66 -1.64 -13.31 -9.71
CA ARG A 66 -1.34 -13.34 -11.15
C ARG A 66 -1.54 -14.74 -11.75
N GLN A 67 -1.08 -15.78 -11.06
CA GLN A 67 -1.24 -17.16 -11.51
C GLN A 67 -2.71 -17.57 -11.59
N ARG A 68 -3.52 -17.22 -10.56
CA ARG A 68 -4.97 -17.51 -10.55
C ARG A 68 -5.75 -16.74 -11.61
N ALA A 69 -5.22 -15.60 -12.05
CA ALA A 69 -5.79 -14.73 -13.07
C ALA A 69 -5.11 -14.91 -14.45
N HIS A 70 -4.66 -16.14 -14.75
CA HIS A 70 -4.09 -16.48 -16.06
C HIS A 70 -2.95 -15.58 -16.51
N GLY A 71 -2.10 -15.13 -15.61
CA GLY A 71 -0.92 -14.32 -15.88
C GLY A 71 -1.11 -12.81 -15.73
N VAL A 72 -2.33 -12.35 -15.44
CA VAL A 72 -2.65 -10.93 -15.26
C VAL A 72 -2.72 -10.59 -13.77
N PHE A 73 -2.06 -9.52 -13.35
CA PHE A 73 -2.30 -8.89 -12.05
C PHE A 73 -3.21 -7.67 -12.28
N ASP A 74 -4.48 -7.81 -11.96
CA ASP A 74 -5.47 -6.74 -12.09
C ASP A 74 -5.47 -5.91 -10.80
N GLU A 75 -4.70 -4.82 -10.81
CA GLU A 75 -4.55 -3.91 -9.67
C GLU A 75 -5.92 -3.38 -9.19
N LYS A 76 -6.78 -3.00 -10.14
CA LYS A 76 -8.12 -2.51 -9.80
C LYS A 76 -8.96 -3.58 -9.12
N ALA A 77 -8.88 -4.81 -9.58
CA ALA A 77 -9.61 -5.90 -8.95
C ALA A 77 -9.12 -6.16 -7.52
N VAL A 78 -7.80 -6.10 -7.27
CA VAL A 78 -7.21 -6.25 -5.93
C VAL A 78 -7.63 -5.09 -5.03
N TYR A 79 -7.55 -3.86 -5.51
CA TYR A 79 -8.02 -2.66 -4.84
C TYR A 79 -9.49 -2.77 -4.42
N ASP A 80 -10.38 -3.13 -5.36
CA ASP A 80 -11.81 -3.29 -5.11
C ASP A 80 -12.10 -4.37 -4.05
N TRP A 81 -11.27 -5.43 -4.00
CA TRP A 81 -11.38 -6.46 -2.99
C TRP A 81 -10.96 -5.95 -1.60
N ILE A 82 -9.90 -5.18 -1.49
CA ILE A 82 -9.43 -4.60 -0.21
C ILE A 82 -10.50 -3.66 0.34
N LEU A 83 -11.01 -2.74 -0.48
CA LEU A 83 -12.02 -1.77 -0.08
C LEU A 83 -13.43 -2.37 0.09
N GLY A 84 -13.66 -3.61 -0.31
CA GLY A 84 -14.97 -4.26 -0.21
C GLY A 84 -15.95 -3.90 -1.33
N LEU A 85 -15.53 -3.20 -2.38
CA LEU A 85 -16.39 -2.73 -3.48
C LEU A 85 -16.94 -3.86 -4.34
N LYS A 86 -16.28 -5.03 -4.36
CA LYS A 86 -16.71 -6.23 -5.10
C LYS A 86 -17.49 -7.25 -4.26
N MET A 87 -18.16 -6.82 -3.21
CA MET A 87 -18.99 -7.71 -2.42
C MET A 87 -20.27 -8.11 -3.17
N THR A 88 -20.33 -9.32 -3.68
CA THR A 88 -21.59 -9.93 -4.06
C THR A 88 -22.12 -10.71 -2.86
N LYS A 89 -23.36 -10.43 -2.44
CA LYS A 89 -24.08 -11.15 -1.38
C LYS A 89 -24.14 -12.67 -1.59
N ALA A 90 -23.83 -13.14 -2.80
CA ALA A 90 -23.84 -14.55 -3.19
C ALA A 90 -22.72 -15.41 -2.60
N HIS A 91 -21.70 -14.83 -1.99
CA HIS A 91 -20.51 -15.57 -1.53
C HIS A 91 -20.41 -15.76 -0.01
N GLY A 92 -21.49 -15.55 0.74
CA GLY A 92 -21.53 -15.76 2.19
C GLY A 92 -20.88 -14.63 3.00
N SER A 93 -20.66 -14.89 4.30
CA SER A 93 -20.02 -13.91 5.19
C SER A 93 -18.55 -13.67 4.79
N ARG A 94 -18.17 -12.40 4.68
CA ARG A 94 -16.79 -11.99 4.46
C ARG A 94 -16.04 -12.04 5.79
N GLU A 95 -14.96 -12.79 5.86
CA GLU A 95 -14.09 -12.82 7.03
C GLU A 95 -12.97 -11.77 6.95
N MET A 96 -12.60 -11.35 5.74
CA MET A 96 -11.69 -10.24 5.54
C MET A 96 -12.43 -8.91 5.82
N PRO A 97 -11.89 -8.00 6.64
CA PRO A 97 -12.47 -6.69 6.89
C PRO A 97 -12.72 -5.88 5.61
N ILE A 98 -13.67 -4.95 5.66
CA ILE A 98 -13.84 -3.91 4.64
C ILE A 98 -12.90 -2.78 5.05
N TRP A 99 -11.70 -2.80 4.50
CA TRP A 99 -10.66 -1.86 4.91
C TRP A 99 -11.00 -0.41 4.58
N GLY A 100 -11.79 -0.16 3.53
CA GLY A 100 -12.27 1.18 3.21
C GLY A 100 -13.06 1.80 4.36
N ASP A 101 -14.07 1.08 4.86
CA ASP A 101 -14.91 1.54 5.98
C ASP A 101 -14.07 1.70 7.25
N TRP A 102 -13.21 0.71 7.57
CA TRP A 102 -12.38 0.73 8.77
C TRP A 102 -11.40 1.89 8.78
N LEU A 103 -10.70 2.15 7.67
CA LEU A 103 -9.75 3.25 7.55
C LEU A 103 -10.45 4.61 7.58
N MET A 104 -11.65 4.71 7.02
CA MET A 104 -12.45 5.95 7.12
C MET A 104 -12.91 6.20 8.55
N ASP A 105 -13.39 5.17 9.26
CA ASP A 105 -13.79 5.30 10.67
C ASP A 105 -12.61 5.71 11.58
N GLU A 106 -11.38 5.28 11.24
CA GLU A 106 -10.16 5.69 11.95
C GLU A 106 -9.74 7.13 11.61
N ALA A 107 -9.98 7.58 10.38
CA ALA A 107 -9.50 8.87 9.88
C ALA A 107 -10.42 10.06 10.20
N ILE A 108 -11.71 9.81 10.47
CA ILE A 108 -12.69 10.87 10.72
C ILE A 108 -13.26 10.78 12.13
N GLU A 109 -13.45 11.96 12.74
CA GLU A 109 -14.08 12.12 14.06
C GLU A 109 -15.38 12.92 13.96
N GLU A 110 -16.17 12.93 15.03
CA GLU A 110 -17.38 13.76 15.10
C GLU A 110 -17.01 15.25 14.93
N GLY A 111 -17.56 15.87 13.90
CA GLY A 111 -17.27 17.27 13.55
C GLY A 111 -16.24 17.45 12.43
N THR A 112 -15.68 16.37 11.88
CA THR A 112 -14.82 16.44 10.69
C THR A 112 -15.56 17.13 9.55
N SER A 113 -14.94 18.14 8.96
CA SER A 113 -15.51 18.87 7.80
C SER A 113 -15.51 18.01 6.53
N LEU A 114 -16.35 18.39 5.56
CA LEU A 114 -16.41 17.70 4.27
C LEU A 114 -15.05 17.70 3.53
N GLU A 115 -14.28 18.79 3.64
CA GLU A 115 -12.98 18.89 2.98
C GLU A 115 -11.94 17.99 3.64
N GLU A 116 -11.95 17.89 4.97
CA GLU A 116 -11.09 16.96 5.70
C GLU A 116 -11.46 15.50 5.41
N ALA A 117 -12.75 15.18 5.34
CA ALA A 117 -13.21 13.83 4.97
C ALA A 117 -12.78 13.44 3.56
N LYS A 118 -12.84 14.36 2.58
CA LYS A 118 -12.34 14.11 1.22
C LYS A 118 -10.82 13.93 1.18
N ALA A 119 -10.08 14.70 1.97
CA ALA A 119 -8.63 14.54 2.06
C ALA A 119 -8.27 13.18 2.65
N ALA A 120 -8.99 12.73 3.69
CA ALA A 120 -8.83 11.40 4.28
C ALA A 120 -9.15 10.28 3.26
N GLU A 121 -10.22 10.42 2.48
CA GLU A 121 -10.57 9.47 1.41
C GLU A 121 -9.43 9.33 0.38
N GLN A 122 -8.87 10.46 -0.07
CA GLN A 122 -7.74 10.44 -1.01
C GLN A 122 -6.49 9.78 -0.41
N GLU A 123 -6.18 10.07 0.85
CA GLU A 123 -5.05 9.44 1.54
C GLU A 123 -5.23 7.91 1.67
N ILE A 124 -6.44 7.47 1.97
CA ILE A 124 -6.79 6.04 2.05
C ILE A 124 -6.65 5.38 0.68
N GLU A 125 -7.12 6.01 -0.41
CA GLU A 125 -6.92 5.51 -1.77
C GLU A 125 -5.44 5.32 -2.10
N GLU A 126 -4.62 6.33 -1.85
CA GLU A 126 -3.17 6.28 -2.10
C GLU A 126 -2.49 5.18 -1.27
N ARG A 127 -2.86 5.04 0.00
CA ARG A 127 -2.35 4.01 0.89
C ARG A 127 -2.72 2.61 0.44
N VAL A 128 -3.96 2.38 0.04
CA VAL A 128 -4.41 1.07 -0.47
C VAL A 128 -3.77 0.74 -1.81
N MET A 129 -3.65 1.72 -2.72
CA MET A 129 -2.94 1.53 -3.99
C MET A 129 -1.46 1.19 -3.78
N ALA A 130 -0.81 1.78 -2.78
CA ALA A 130 0.56 1.43 -2.43
C ALA A 130 0.67 -0.04 -1.96
N ILE A 131 -0.28 -0.52 -1.13
CA ILE A 131 -0.37 -1.94 -0.74
C ILE A 131 -0.57 -2.84 -1.97
N VAL A 132 -1.43 -2.45 -2.91
CA VAL A 132 -1.64 -3.19 -4.18
C VAL A 132 -0.34 -3.31 -4.97
N GLY A 133 0.39 -2.21 -5.13
CA GLY A 133 1.70 -2.20 -5.78
C GLY A 133 2.72 -3.09 -5.04
N TYR A 134 2.74 -3.07 -3.72
CA TYR A 134 3.57 -3.99 -2.93
C TYR A 134 3.21 -5.45 -3.21
N LEU A 135 1.92 -5.81 -3.22
CA LEU A 135 1.47 -7.17 -3.54
C LEU A 135 1.86 -7.59 -4.96
N GLU A 136 1.89 -6.67 -5.92
CA GLU A 136 2.37 -6.97 -7.27
C GLU A 136 3.84 -7.38 -7.27
N THR A 137 4.69 -6.74 -6.45
CA THR A 137 6.11 -7.12 -6.32
C THR A 137 6.33 -8.52 -5.75
N LEU A 138 5.35 -9.04 -5.00
CA LEU A 138 5.41 -10.37 -4.39
C LEU A 138 4.94 -11.50 -5.31
N GLN A 139 4.45 -11.20 -6.52
CA GLN A 139 3.89 -12.22 -7.39
C GLN A 139 4.92 -13.24 -7.83
N THR A 140 4.60 -14.53 -7.61
CA THR A 140 5.41 -15.68 -8.03
C THR A 140 4.77 -16.36 -9.24
N GLY A 141 5.60 -16.77 -10.21
CA GLY A 141 5.15 -17.42 -11.44
C GLY A 141 4.78 -16.39 -12.53
N LYS A 142 5.21 -16.72 -13.73
CA LYS A 142 4.81 -16.03 -14.97
C LYS A 142 3.46 -16.55 -15.43
#